data_8de8f56550c1c07042f9e419dfddef90
#
_entry.id   8de8f56550c1c07042f9e419dfddef90
#
_cell.length_a   1.000
_cell.length_b   1.000
_cell.length_c   1.000
_cell.angle_alpha   90.00
_cell.angle_beta   90.00
_cell.angle_gamma   90.00
#
_symmetry.space_group_name_H-M   'P 1'
#
loop_
_entity.id
_entity.type
_entity.pdbx_description
1 polymer ?
#
loop_
_entity_poly.entity_id
_entity_poly.type
_entity_poly.pdbx_seq_one_letter_code
_entity_poly.pdbx_strand_id
1 'polypeptide(L)'
;MTNAIFDRSHALTIASQNGIRLGVMWLASFGCTMYAMDVPFLGTLGNFLGLFSILMGSRMIRAYRTEIYNLSWLQSFWFALTCFLNAALITTLGQYIYFAFLDKGHFLNTISTLFQNPLYAETMKQNFPEISTDTMLETLAAMDTRAIIVQLLFMNVMATGICALLSSLFGGLGKTSSQPKVKS
;
A
#
# COMPACT_ATOMS: atom_id res chain seq x y z
N MET A 1 19.78 23.29 -24.60
CA MET A 1 18.74 22.56 -23.87
C MET A 1 19.33 21.21 -23.51
N THR A 2 19.78 21.06 -22.28
CA THR A 2 20.33 19.80 -21.75
C THR A 2 19.20 18.77 -21.73
N ASN A 3 19.28 17.74 -22.59
CA ASN A 3 18.45 16.55 -22.44
C ASN A 3 18.73 16.02 -21.04
N ALA A 4 17.79 16.14 -20.10
CA ALA A 4 17.93 15.57 -18.79
C ALA A 4 18.00 14.05 -18.97
N ILE A 5 19.23 13.53 -18.95
CA ILE A 5 19.49 12.10 -18.92
C ILE A 5 18.86 11.60 -17.62
N PHE A 6 18.18 10.47 -17.68
CA PHE A 6 17.61 9.82 -16.51
C PHE A 6 18.69 9.64 -15.43
N ASP A 7 18.70 10.52 -14.46
CA ASP A 7 19.60 10.44 -13.31
C ASP A 7 18.95 9.57 -12.23
N ARG A 8 19.54 8.40 -12.00
CA ARG A 8 19.08 7.44 -11.00
C ARG A 8 19.05 8.03 -9.58
N SER A 9 20.03 8.87 -9.23
CA SER A 9 20.14 9.45 -7.88
C SER A 9 19.00 10.43 -7.63
N HIS A 10 18.70 11.27 -8.61
CA HIS A 10 17.59 12.21 -8.56
C HIS A 10 16.23 11.48 -8.51
N ALA A 11 16.06 10.44 -9.33
CA ALA A 11 14.86 9.59 -9.32
C ALA A 11 14.61 8.94 -7.96
N LEU A 12 15.65 8.40 -7.32
CA LEU A 12 15.56 7.78 -6.00
C LEU A 12 15.18 8.80 -4.92
N THR A 13 15.74 10.01 -4.97
CA THR A 13 15.42 11.07 -4.01
C THR A 13 13.96 11.48 -4.09
N ILE A 14 13.44 11.73 -5.30
CA ILE A 14 12.03 12.07 -5.52
C ILE A 14 11.12 10.90 -5.13
N ALA A 15 11.51 9.67 -5.48
CA ALA A 15 10.74 8.48 -5.13
C ALA A 15 10.66 8.28 -3.61
N SER A 16 11.73 8.54 -2.87
CA SER A 16 11.72 8.44 -1.41
C SER A 16 10.78 9.48 -0.77
N GLN A 17 10.84 10.73 -1.22
CA GLN A 17 9.92 11.78 -0.73
C GLN A 17 8.45 11.46 -1.02
N ASN A 18 8.16 10.94 -2.20
CA ASN A 18 6.83 10.51 -2.58
C ASN A 18 6.41 9.27 -1.79
N GLY A 19 7.32 8.36 -1.50
CA GLY A 19 7.11 7.19 -0.67
C GLY A 19 6.68 7.54 0.76
N ILE A 20 7.23 8.61 1.34
CA ILE A 20 6.79 9.09 2.67
C ILE A 20 5.29 9.47 2.63
N ARG A 21 4.85 10.21 1.63
CA ARG A 21 3.44 10.62 1.49
C ARG A 21 2.51 9.42 1.33
N LEU A 22 2.90 8.45 0.50
CA LEU A 22 2.16 7.20 0.32
C LEU A 22 2.15 6.37 1.61
N GLY A 23 3.27 6.30 2.32
CA GLY A 23 3.39 5.57 3.59
C GLY A 23 2.50 6.13 4.69
N VAL A 24 2.44 7.45 4.83
CA VAL A 24 1.49 8.11 5.76
C VAL A 24 0.04 7.77 5.39
N MET A 25 -0.29 7.76 4.11
CA MET A 25 -1.64 7.41 3.66
C MET A 25 -1.96 5.93 3.92
N TRP A 26 -1.01 5.01 3.72
CA TRP A 26 -1.18 3.59 4.04
C TRP A 26 -1.30 3.36 5.55
N LEU A 27 -0.56 4.11 6.38
CA LEU A 27 -0.72 4.08 7.83
C LEU A 27 -2.11 4.57 8.26
N ALA A 28 -2.62 5.63 7.66
CA ALA A 28 -3.97 6.09 7.91
C ALA A 28 -5.02 5.03 7.48
N SER A 29 -4.83 4.40 6.32
CA SER A 29 -5.65 3.28 5.85
C SER A 29 -5.62 2.11 6.85
N PHE A 30 -4.44 1.71 7.31
CA PHE A 30 -4.26 0.66 8.31
C PHE A 30 -4.98 1.01 9.62
N GLY A 31 -4.78 2.23 10.15
CA GLY A 31 -5.47 2.68 11.36
C GLY A 31 -6.98 2.64 11.22
N CYS A 32 -7.52 3.11 10.10
CA CYS A 32 -8.96 3.01 9.81
C CYS A 32 -9.43 1.54 9.79
N THR A 33 -8.65 0.63 9.20
CA THR A 33 -9.01 -0.79 9.12
C THR A 33 -9.00 -1.46 10.49
N MET A 34 -8.04 -1.12 11.36
CA MET A 34 -7.96 -1.69 12.72
C MET A 34 -9.19 -1.37 13.57
N TYR A 35 -9.78 -0.19 13.40
CA TYR A 35 -10.98 0.24 14.14
C TYR A 35 -12.28 0.10 13.33
N ALA A 36 -12.25 -0.65 12.22
CA ALA A 36 -13.41 -0.82 11.34
C ALA A 36 -14.57 -1.58 12.00
N MET A 37 -14.29 -2.47 12.96
CA MET A 37 -15.32 -3.21 13.71
C MET A 37 -16.03 -2.32 14.73
N ASP A 38 -15.30 -1.37 15.33
CA ASP A 38 -15.88 -0.43 16.30
C ASP A 38 -16.69 0.65 15.57
N VAL A 39 -16.20 1.10 14.41
CA VAL A 39 -16.83 2.13 13.58
C VAL A 39 -16.82 1.70 12.12
N PRO A 40 -17.92 1.08 11.61
CA PRO A 40 -17.97 0.49 10.26
C PRO A 40 -17.58 1.44 9.12
N PHE A 41 -17.83 2.74 9.27
CA PHE A 41 -17.42 3.76 8.30
C PHE A 41 -15.91 3.79 8.09
N LEU A 42 -15.11 3.51 9.13
CA LEU A 42 -13.65 3.49 9.03
C LEU A 42 -13.15 2.39 8.09
N GLY A 43 -13.82 1.25 8.04
CA GLY A 43 -13.48 0.18 7.09
C GLY A 43 -13.61 0.64 5.63
N THR A 44 -14.70 1.33 5.32
CA THR A 44 -14.91 1.92 3.98
C THR A 44 -13.87 2.99 3.68
N LEU A 45 -13.58 3.87 4.64
CA LEU A 45 -12.58 4.93 4.49
C LEU A 45 -11.17 4.34 4.30
N GLY A 46 -10.80 3.32 5.08
CA GLY A 46 -9.51 2.61 4.95
C GLY A 46 -9.32 2.02 3.55
N ASN A 47 -10.33 1.29 3.05
CA ASN A 47 -10.29 0.73 1.70
C ASN A 47 -10.18 1.83 0.62
N PHE A 48 -10.90 2.93 0.80
CA PHE A 48 -10.85 4.07 -0.12
C PHE A 48 -9.45 4.71 -0.15
N LEU A 49 -8.82 4.90 0.99
CA LEU A 49 -7.45 5.41 1.09
C LEU A 49 -6.45 4.47 0.40
N GLY A 50 -6.60 3.15 0.59
CA GLY A 50 -5.80 2.16 -0.10
C GLY A 50 -5.89 2.27 -1.63
N LEU A 51 -7.11 2.34 -2.18
CA LEU A 51 -7.33 2.51 -3.62
C LEU A 51 -6.84 3.88 -4.12
N PHE A 52 -7.05 4.93 -3.34
CA PHE A 52 -6.60 6.28 -3.68
C PHE A 52 -5.08 6.37 -3.81
N SER A 53 -4.32 5.50 -3.12
CA SER A 53 -2.86 5.43 -3.24
C SER A 53 -2.40 5.14 -4.67
N ILE A 54 -3.14 4.32 -5.42
CA ILE A 54 -2.85 4.01 -6.82
C ILE A 54 -3.01 5.26 -7.71
N LEU A 55 -4.07 6.03 -7.49
CA LEU A 55 -4.28 7.29 -8.20
C LEU A 55 -3.20 8.32 -7.86
N MET A 56 -2.81 8.38 -6.59
CA MET A 56 -1.73 9.27 -6.15
C MET A 56 -0.38 8.84 -6.76
N GLY A 57 -0.07 7.55 -6.79
CA GLY A 57 1.10 7.01 -7.48
C GLY A 57 1.11 7.35 -8.97
N SER A 58 -0.02 7.22 -9.64
CA SER A 58 -0.17 7.60 -11.06
C SER A 58 0.08 9.09 -11.28
N ARG A 59 -0.38 9.96 -10.38
CA ARG A 59 -0.10 11.41 -10.42
C ARG A 59 1.38 11.72 -10.23
N MET A 60 2.04 11.02 -9.30
CA MET A 60 3.47 11.18 -9.06
C MET A 60 4.31 10.79 -10.29
N ILE A 61 3.93 9.70 -10.97
CA ILE A 61 4.58 9.29 -12.22
C ILE A 61 4.38 10.37 -13.29
N ARG A 62 3.17 10.92 -13.44
CA ARG A 62 2.90 11.99 -14.42
C ARG A 62 3.71 13.24 -14.12
N ALA A 63 3.80 13.66 -12.86
CA ALA A 63 4.62 14.79 -12.45
C ALA A 63 6.08 14.54 -12.77
N TYR A 64 6.61 13.36 -12.47
CA TYR A 64 7.99 13.00 -12.79
C TYR A 64 8.26 12.94 -14.30
N ARG A 65 7.28 12.50 -15.10
CA ARG A 65 7.38 12.52 -16.59
C ARG A 65 7.41 13.92 -17.19
N THR A 66 6.88 14.93 -16.53
CA THR A 66 6.99 16.33 -17.01
C THR A 66 8.41 16.88 -16.82
N GLU A 67 9.17 16.36 -15.87
CA GLU A 67 10.56 16.75 -15.63
C GLU A 67 11.53 16.02 -16.55
N ILE A 68 11.22 14.75 -16.89
CA ILE A 68 12.08 13.91 -17.73
C ILE A 68 11.36 13.58 -19.04
N TYR A 69 11.87 14.13 -20.12
CA TYR A 69 11.38 13.87 -21.46
C TYR A 69 11.67 12.39 -21.85
N ASN A 70 10.66 11.67 -22.34
CA ASN A 70 10.77 10.27 -22.80
C ASN A 70 11.01 9.20 -21.72
N LEU A 71 10.34 9.29 -20.58
CA LEU A 71 10.35 8.19 -19.60
C LEU A 71 9.68 6.95 -20.20
N SER A 72 10.41 5.83 -20.30
CA SER A 72 9.85 4.55 -20.75
C SER A 72 8.86 4.01 -19.71
N TRP A 73 7.97 3.10 -20.15
CA TRP A 73 7.04 2.44 -19.22
C TRP A 73 7.78 1.70 -18.09
N LEU A 74 8.87 0.99 -18.41
CA LEU A 74 9.68 0.26 -17.44
C LEU A 74 10.32 1.20 -16.41
N GLN A 75 10.81 2.37 -16.81
CA GLN A 75 11.35 3.39 -15.91
C GLN A 75 10.25 3.96 -15.01
N SER A 76 9.04 4.16 -15.54
CA SER A 76 7.86 4.59 -14.76
C SER A 76 7.48 3.54 -13.72
N PHE A 77 7.52 2.26 -14.08
CA PHE A 77 7.27 1.15 -13.17
C PHE A 77 8.32 1.09 -12.04
N TRP A 78 9.61 1.18 -12.37
CA TRP A 78 10.69 1.20 -11.37
C TRP A 78 10.60 2.40 -10.44
N PHE A 79 10.25 3.56 -10.95
CA PHE A 79 10.01 4.75 -10.12
C PHE A 79 8.84 4.52 -9.16
N ALA A 80 7.70 4.03 -9.65
CA ALA A 80 6.54 3.70 -8.83
C ALA A 80 6.88 2.62 -7.79
N LEU A 81 7.56 1.55 -8.20
CA LEU A 81 7.98 0.47 -7.30
C LEU A 81 8.82 1.01 -6.15
N THR A 82 9.77 1.91 -6.43
CA THR A 82 10.59 2.55 -5.40
C THR A 82 9.75 3.42 -4.46
N CYS A 83 8.79 4.20 -4.98
CA CYS A 83 7.86 4.98 -4.16
C CYS A 83 7.07 4.07 -3.19
N PHE A 84 6.46 3.00 -3.71
CA PHE A 84 5.64 2.11 -2.92
C PHE A 84 6.47 1.21 -1.96
N LEU A 85 7.71 0.84 -2.31
CA LEU A 85 8.62 0.16 -1.37
C LEU A 85 8.96 1.04 -0.17
N ASN A 86 9.27 2.31 -0.39
CA ASN A 86 9.48 3.25 0.71
C ASN A 86 8.21 3.42 1.56
N ALA A 87 7.03 3.47 0.91
CA ALA A 87 5.76 3.50 1.61
C ALA A 87 5.55 2.25 2.47
N ALA A 88 5.83 1.05 1.93
CA ALA A 88 5.73 -0.21 2.65
C ALA A 88 6.61 -0.24 3.90
N LEU A 89 7.86 0.23 3.81
CA LEU A 89 8.77 0.30 4.96
C LEU A 89 8.23 1.23 6.05
N ILE A 90 7.77 2.42 5.69
CA ILE A 90 7.18 3.39 6.63
C ILE A 90 5.93 2.82 7.28
N THR A 91 5.06 2.19 6.49
CA THR A 91 3.83 1.56 6.97
C THR A 91 4.15 0.43 7.94
N THR A 92 5.10 -0.44 7.59
CA THR A 92 5.52 -1.55 8.46
C THR A 92 6.12 -1.06 9.78
N LEU A 93 6.90 0.04 9.74
CA LEU A 93 7.41 0.66 10.97
C LEU A 93 6.27 1.16 11.86
N GLY A 94 5.28 1.83 11.29
CA GLY A 94 4.10 2.29 12.05
C GLY A 94 3.26 1.12 12.58
N GLN A 95 3.09 0.06 11.80
CA GLN A 95 2.43 -1.17 12.23
C GLN A 95 3.19 -1.83 13.39
N TYR A 96 4.53 -1.85 13.34
CA TYR A 96 5.35 -2.33 14.45
C TYR A 96 5.09 -1.53 15.73
N ILE A 97 5.09 -0.20 15.64
CA ILE A 97 4.80 0.66 16.80
C ILE A 97 3.40 0.38 17.35
N TYR A 98 2.41 0.20 16.47
CA TYR A 98 1.06 -0.14 16.88
C TYR A 98 1.00 -1.46 17.65
N PHE A 99 1.49 -2.55 17.08
CA PHE A 99 1.42 -3.87 17.70
C PHE A 99 2.31 -4.01 18.95
N ALA A 100 3.45 -3.30 19.00
CA ALA A 100 4.36 -3.38 20.14
C ALA A 100 3.86 -2.56 21.36
N PHE A 101 3.14 -1.46 21.12
CA PHE A 101 2.85 -0.51 22.21
C PHE A 101 1.38 -0.12 22.37
N LEU A 102 0.57 -0.21 21.31
CA LEU A 102 -0.80 0.33 21.29
C LEU A 102 -1.89 -0.74 21.24
N ASP A 103 -1.64 -1.87 20.60
CA ASP A 103 -2.67 -2.88 20.31
C ASP A 103 -3.34 -3.45 21.58
N LYS A 104 -2.56 -3.77 22.62
CA LYS A 104 -3.07 -4.34 23.91
C LYS A 104 -4.10 -5.47 23.73
N GLY A 105 -3.99 -6.25 22.67
CA GLY A 105 -4.90 -7.34 22.36
C GLY A 105 -6.17 -6.94 21.58
N HIS A 106 -6.28 -5.69 21.16
CA HIS A 106 -7.42 -5.20 20.37
C HIS A 106 -7.58 -5.99 19.07
N PHE A 107 -6.47 -6.26 18.37
CA PHE A 107 -6.48 -7.03 17.13
C PHE A 107 -7.06 -8.44 17.31
N LEU A 108 -6.59 -9.19 18.30
CA LEU A 108 -7.11 -10.54 18.59
C LEU A 108 -8.58 -10.50 18.97
N ASN A 109 -8.99 -9.54 19.79
CA ASN A 109 -10.39 -9.38 20.16
C ASN A 109 -11.27 -9.07 18.94
N THR A 110 -10.80 -8.20 18.06
CA THR A 110 -11.49 -7.85 16.80
C THR A 110 -11.68 -9.08 15.92
N ILE A 111 -10.63 -9.86 15.69
CA ILE A 111 -10.69 -11.10 14.89
C ILE A 111 -11.59 -12.14 15.53
N SER A 112 -11.51 -12.32 16.85
CA SER A 112 -12.39 -13.23 17.59
C SER A 112 -13.87 -12.86 17.42
N THR A 113 -14.19 -11.57 17.56
CA THR A 113 -15.56 -11.06 17.36
C THR A 113 -16.04 -11.29 15.93
N LEU A 114 -15.15 -11.10 14.94
CA LEU A 114 -15.47 -11.35 13.52
C LEU A 114 -15.80 -12.82 13.29
N PHE A 115 -15.04 -13.75 13.86
CA PHE A 115 -15.27 -15.20 13.72
C PHE A 115 -16.49 -15.70 14.47
N GLN A 116 -16.95 -15.00 15.50
CA GLN A 116 -18.21 -15.29 16.19
C GLN A 116 -19.43 -14.84 15.37
N ASN A 117 -19.25 -14.01 14.35
CA ASN A 117 -20.34 -13.63 13.45
C ASN A 117 -20.74 -14.83 12.58
N PRO A 118 -22.00 -15.34 12.67
CA PRO A 118 -22.43 -16.56 11.98
C PRO A 118 -22.29 -16.46 10.47
N LEU A 119 -22.54 -15.29 9.89
CA LEU A 119 -22.41 -15.06 8.44
C LEU A 119 -20.95 -15.21 7.98
N TYR A 120 -20.01 -14.70 8.76
CA TYR A 120 -18.59 -14.81 8.45
C TYR A 120 -18.07 -16.23 8.64
N ALA A 121 -18.48 -16.90 9.75
CA ALA A 121 -18.13 -18.29 10.03
C ALA A 121 -18.64 -19.23 8.93
N GLU A 122 -19.86 -19.02 8.42
CA GLU A 122 -20.43 -19.81 7.33
C GLU A 122 -19.67 -19.58 6.02
N THR A 123 -19.36 -18.32 5.68
CA THR A 123 -18.57 -17.98 4.50
C THR A 123 -17.17 -18.60 4.55
N MET A 124 -16.54 -18.60 5.72
CA MET A 124 -15.22 -19.23 5.91
C MET A 124 -15.28 -20.74 5.71
N LYS A 125 -16.30 -21.42 6.28
CA LYS A 125 -16.49 -22.86 6.08
C LYS A 125 -16.74 -23.24 4.62
N GLN A 126 -17.47 -22.41 3.87
CA GLN A 126 -17.73 -22.65 2.44
C GLN A 126 -16.47 -22.50 1.58
N ASN A 127 -15.65 -21.51 1.84
CA ASN A 127 -14.46 -21.21 1.04
C ASN A 127 -13.20 -21.97 1.49
N PHE A 128 -13.12 -22.31 2.77
CA PHE A 128 -11.94 -22.93 3.40
C PHE A 128 -12.40 -24.06 4.37
N PRO A 129 -12.99 -25.16 3.87
CA PRO A 129 -13.58 -26.21 4.72
C PRO A 129 -12.57 -26.93 5.61
N GLU A 130 -11.28 -26.88 5.24
CA GLU A 130 -10.22 -27.54 5.99
C GLU A 130 -9.66 -26.68 7.15
N ILE A 131 -10.03 -25.39 7.23
CA ILE A 131 -9.51 -24.47 8.24
C ILE A 131 -10.54 -24.29 9.35
N SER A 132 -10.22 -24.81 10.54
CA SER A 132 -11.01 -24.54 11.75
C SER A 132 -10.76 -23.10 12.23
N THR A 133 -11.84 -22.36 12.50
CA THR A 133 -11.79 -21.02 13.12
C THR A 133 -11.05 -21.02 14.45
N ASP A 134 -11.22 -22.08 15.25
CA ASP A 134 -10.56 -22.19 16.56
C ASP A 134 -9.05 -22.37 16.40
N THR A 135 -8.62 -23.25 15.50
CA THR A 135 -7.19 -23.44 15.19
C THR A 135 -6.55 -22.15 14.65
N MET A 136 -7.29 -21.38 13.87
CA MET A 136 -6.81 -20.10 13.34
C MET A 136 -6.65 -19.06 14.45
N LEU A 137 -7.61 -18.98 15.39
CA LEU A 137 -7.53 -18.08 16.55
C LEU A 137 -6.38 -18.47 17.49
N GLU A 138 -6.22 -19.77 17.78
CA GLU A 138 -5.10 -20.28 18.58
C GLU A 138 -3.75 -19.94 17.92
N THR A 139 -3.63 -20.14 16.61
CA THR A 139 -2.43 -19.81 15.86
C THR A 139 -2.12 -18.31 15.93
N LEU A 140 -3.13 -17.45 15.74
CA LEU A 140 -2.96 -16.00 15.84
C LEU A 140 -2.59 -15.56 17.27
N ALA A 141 -3.21 -16.16 18.28
CA ALA A 141 -2.92 -15.87 19.69
C ALA A 141 -1.50 -16.31 20.10
N ALA A 142 -0.97 -17.35 19.47
CA ALA A 142 0.39 -17.83 19.68
C ALA A 142 1.47 -17.03 18.94
N MET A 143 1.07 -16.18 17.97
CA MET A 143 2.03 -15.37 17.20
C MET A 143 2.57 -14.24 18.08
N ASP A 144 3.89 -14.12 18.13
CA ASP A 144 4.53 -12.95 18.71
C ASP A 144 4.43 -11.73 17.79
N THR A 145 4.66 -10.54 18.35
CA THR A 145 4.62 -9.28 17.57
C THR A 145 5.53 -9.33 16.36
N ARG A 146 6.68 -10.00 16.43
CA ARG A 146 7.65 -10.08 15.33
C ARG A 146 7.08 -10.90 14.18
N ALA A 147 6.44 -12.03 14.47
CA ALA A 147 5.80 -12.87 13.45
C ALA A 147 4.69 -12.10 12.72
N ILE A 148 3.84 -11.37 13.47
CA ILE A 148 2.80 -10.51 12.89
C ILE A 148 3.42 -9.47 11.95
N ILE A 149 4.48 -8.78 12.38
CA ILE A 149 5.12 -7.74 11.57
C ILE A 149 5.79 -8.29 10.31
N VAL A 150 6.44 -9.45 10.39
CA VAL A 150 7.03 -10.10 9.21
C VAL A 150 5.93 -10.45 8.20
N GLN A 151 4.79 -10.96 8.65
CA GLN A 151 3.66 -11.25 7.78
C GLN A 151 3.09 -9.97 7.13
N LEU A 152 2.94 -8.90 7.91
CA LEU A 152 2.46 -7.61 7.40
C LEU A 152 3.45 -6.98 6.41
N LEU A 153 4.76 -7.07 6.69
CA LEU A 153 5.79 -6.63 5.75
C LEU A 153 5.67 -7.38 4.42
N PHE A 154 5.53 -8.71 4.47
CA PHE A 154 5.35 -9.50 3.26
C PHE A 154 4.12 -9.06 2.47
N MET A 155 2.97 -8.87 3.13
CA MET A 155 1.75 -8.36 2.49
C MET A 155 1.93 -6.96 1.91
N ASN A 156 2.58 -6.05 2.62
CA ASN A 156 2.88 -4.70 2.15
C ASN A 156 3.78 -4.73 0.89
N VAL A 157 4.79 -5.60 0.87
CA VAL A 157 5.68 -5.77 -0.30
C VAL A 157 4.93 -6.36 -1.49
N MET A 158 4.06 -7.33 -1.27
CA MET A 158 3.20 -7.88 -2.35
C MET A 158 2.25 -6.81 -2.90
N ALA A 159 1.60 -6.03 -2.02
CA ALA A 159 0.74 -4.92 -2.42
C ALA A 159 1.52 -3.84 -3.21
N THR A 160 2.78 -3.60 -2.85
CA THR A 160 3.68 -2.67 -3.57
C THR A 160 3.79 -3.02 -5.05
N GLY A 161 4.02 -4.29 -5.38
CA GLY A 161 4.14 -4.73 -6.77
C GLY A 161 2.87 -4.45 -7.58
N ILE A 162 1.70 -4.76 -7.00
CA ILE A 162 0.39 -4.53 -7.63
C ILE A 162 0.13 -3.03 -7.79
N CYS A 163 0.33 -2.24 -6.74
CA CYS A 163 0.12 -0.79 -6.78
C CYS A 163 1.06 -0.10 -7.77
N ALA A 164 2.34 -0.50 -7.83
CA ALA A 164 3.30 0.03 -8.78
C ALA A 164 2.91 -0.29 -10.23
N LEU A 165 2.47 -1.53 -10.48
CA LEU A 165 2.01 -1.96 -11.80
C LEU A 165 0.81 -1.12 -12.26
N LEU A 166 -0.24 -1.05 -11.43
CA LEU A 166 -1.46 -0.30 -11.74
C LEU A 166 -1.15 1.20 -11.91
N SER A 167 -0.36 1.78 -10.99
CA SER A 167 0.03 3.20 -11.08
C SER A 167 0.82 3.51 -12.35
N SER A 168 1.69 2.60 -12.80
CA SER A 168 2.48 2.79 -14.03
C SER A 168 1.61 2.69 -15.29
N LEU A 169 0.61 1.81 -15.28
CA LEU A 169 -0.36 1.72 -16.37
C LEU A 169 -1.18 3.01 -16.48
N PHE A 170 -1.81 3.47 -15.40
CA PHE A 170 -2.61 4.70 -15.39
C PHE A 170 -1.77 5.97 -15.56
N GLY A 171 -0.55 6.00 -15.04
CA GLY A 171 0.40 7.09 -15.23
C GLY A 171 0.93 7.18 -16.65
N GLY A 172 1.02 6.04 -17.36
CA GLY A 172 1.46 5.93 -18.74
C GLY A 172 0.43 6.36 -19.79
N LEU A 173 -0.86 6.24 -19.49
CA LEU A 173 -1.95 6.54 -20.41
C LEU A 173 -2.19 8.05 -20.67
N GLY A 174 -1.57 8.94 -19.88
CA GLY A 174 -1.65 10.38 -20.14
C GLY A 174 -0.88 10.73 -21.40
N LYS A 175 -1.54 11.33 -22.40
CA LYS A 175 -0.89 11.91 -23.58
C LYS A 175 0.26 12.80 -23.11
N THR A 176 1.48 12.54 -23.57
CA THR A 176 2.56 13.53 -23.56
C THR A 176 2.02 14.75 -24.28
N SER A 177 1.80 15.85 -23.55
CA SER A 177 1.38 17.11 -24.16
C SER A 177 2.37 17.44 -25.25
N SER A 178 1.83 17.69 -26.43
CA SER A 178 2.51 18.11 -27.64
C SER A 178 3.74 18.98 -27.37
N GLN A 179 4.83 18.65 -28.07
CA GLN A 179 6.03 19.48 -28.16
C GLN A 179 5.67 20.97 -28.29
N PRO A 180 6.36 21.87 -27.56
CA PRO A 180 6.30 23.27 -27.92
C PRO A 180 6.79 23.37 -29.35
N LYS A 181 5.91 23.83 -30.28
CA LYS A 181 6.29 24.16 -31.65
C LYS A 181 7.43 25.14 -31.56
N VAL A 182 8.64 24.71 -31.91
CA VAL A 182 9.76 25.60 -32.18
C VAL A 182 9.30 26.49 -33.33
N LYS A 183 8.98 27.74 -33.04
CA LYS A 183 8.80 28.77 -34.08
C LYS A 183 10.19 29.02 -34.64
N SER A 184 10.42 28.59 -35.86
CA SER A 184 11.53 29.01 -36.73
C SER A 184 11.41 30.48 -37.06
#